data_886a0408468c04835c99cc9f27f14976
#
_entry.id   886a0408468c04835c99cc9f27f14976
#
_cell.length_a   1.000
_cell.length_b   1.000
_cell.length_c   1.000
_cell.angle_alpha   90.00
_cell.angle_beta   90.00
_cell.angle_gamma   90.00
#
_symmetry.space_group_name_H-M   'P 1'
#
loop_
_entity.id
_entity.type
_entity.pdbx_description
1 polymer ?
#
loop_
_entity_poly.entity_id
_entity_poly.type
_entity_poly.pdbx_seq_one_letter_code
_entity_poly.pdbx_strand_id
1 'polypeptide(L)'
;MHVSSVLQGSARLLRPSAAQQQLGRVRELIQRTSHVAGLNAKRAILAEYNDLTPLLQLVYEGRFHLTSRTVQKFRDAYQGCGAGYIPSNVTELLRLLNNGVRGRQACQLVNAFIEHHNIDDGMIDTLYRCIDRHLRVGLSKHSIYHMVQRETTMTAFLERL
;
A
#
# COMPACT_ATOMS: atom_id res chain seq x y z
N MET A 1 17.85 -33.24 -1.29
CA MET A 1 17.92 -32.12 -0.34
C MET A 1 17.31 -30.83 -0.88
N HIS A 2 17.48 -30.56 -2.16
CA HIS A 2 16.85 -29.36 -2.76
C HIS A 2 15.33 -29.40 -2.76
N VAL A 3 14.74 -30.59 -2.78
CA VAL A 3 13.29 -30.75 -2.80
C VAL A 3 12.63 -30.23 -1.51
N SER A 4 13.22 -30.50 -0.36
CA SER A 4 12.71 -30.02 0.93
C SER A 4 12.74 -28.48 1.00
N SER A 5 13.82 -27.88 0.51
CA SER A 5 13.99 -26.45 0.50
C SER A 5 12.97 -25.78 -0.41
N VAL A 6 12.71 -26.37 -1.57
CA VAL A 6 11.69 -25.87 -2.52
C VAL A 6 10.30 -25.97 -1.91
N LEU A 7 9.98 -27.06 -1.26
CA LEU A 7 8.69 -27.25 -0.60
C LEU A 7 8.48 -26.24 0.52
N GLN A 8 9.51 -25.96 1.31
CA GLN A 8 9.43 -24.94 2.36
C GLN A 8 9.25 -23.55 1.77
N GLY A 9 9.93 -23.24 0.68
CA GLY A 9 9.77 -22.00 -0.04
C GLY A 9 8.35 -21.85 -0.59
N SER A 10 7.79 -22.91 -1.17
CA SER A 10 6.41 -22.91 -1.67
C SER A 10 5.42 -22.72 -0.54
N ALA A 11 5.62 -23.35 0.60
CA ALA A 11 4.74 -23.19 1.77
C ALA A 11 4.76 -21.75 2.29
N ARG A 12 5.91 -21.08 2.28
CA ARG A 12 6.01 -19.67 2.65
C ARG A 12 5.28 -18.77 1.66
N LEU A 13 5.38 -19.07 0.37
CA LEU A 13 4.71 -18.33 -0.69
C LEU A 13 3.19 -18.48 -0.63
N LEU A 14 2.69 -19.62 -0.09
CA LEU A 14 1.26 -19.86 0.07
C LEU A 14 0.63 -19.05 1.21
N ARG A 15 1.46 -18.45 2.07
CA ARG A 15 0.99 -17.61 3.19
C ARG A 15 1.54 -16.20 3.05
N PRO A 16 0.90 -15.37 2.22
CA PRO A 16 1.36 -14.00 2.05
C PRO A 16 1.28 -13.23 3.36
N SER A 17 2.24 -12.33 3.57
CA SER A 17 2.23 -11.43 4.72
C SER A 17 1.05 -10.47 4.65
N ALA A 18 0.76 -9.81 5.79
CA ALA A 18 -0.27 -8.76 5.82
C ALA A 18 0.01 -7.66 4.78
N ALA A 19 1.28 -7.32 4.58
CA ALA A 19 1.68 -6.34 3.57
C ALA A 19 1.36 -6.81 2.16
N GLN A 20 1.67 -8.07 1.84
CA GLN A 20 1.37 -8.65 0.53
C GLN A 20 -0.13 -8.73 0.27
N GLN A 21 -0.91 -9.14 1.26
CA GLN A 21 -2.37 -9.21 1.16
C GLN A 21 -2.96 -7.83 0.91
N GLN A 22 -2.48 -6.83 1.64
CA GLN A 22 -2.96 -5.46 1.51
C GLN A 22 -2.65 -4.90 0.12
N LEU A 23 -1.44 -5.10 -0.38
CA LEU A 23 -1.06 -4.67 -1.74
C LEU A 23 -1.87 -5.42 -2.80
N GLY A 24 -2.15 -6.69 -2.59
CA GLY A 24 -3.01 -7.47 -3.47
C GLY A 24 -4.41 -6.89 -3.56
N ARG A 25 -4.97 -6.45 -2.44
CA ARG A 25 -6.28 -5.78 -2.39
C ARG A 25 -6.26 -4.44 -3.15
N VAL A 26 -5.20 -3.65 -2.95
CA VAL A 26 -5.05 -2.38 -3.68
C VAL A 26 -4.93 -2.63 -5.19
N ARG A 27 -4.13 -3.60 -5.58
CA ARG A 27 -3.97 -3.98 -6.99
C ARG A 27 -5.30 -4.41 -7.60
N GLU A 28 -6.06 -5.22 -6.88
CA GLU A 28 -7.39 -5.66 -7.30
C GLU A 28 -8.33 -4.47 -7.51
N LEU A 29 -8.34 -3.52 -6.58
CA LEU A 29 -9.13 -2.29 -6.70
C LEU A 29 -8.74 -1.51 -7.96
N ILE A 30 -7.45 -1.35 -8.22
CA ILE A 30 -6.95 -0.65 -9.41
C ILE A 30 -7.41 -1.37 -10.68
N GLN A 31 -7.26 -2.68 -10.74
CA GLN A 31 -7.63 -3.48 -11.90
C GLN A 31 -9.14 -3.41 -12.17
N ARG A 32 -9.96 -3.58 -11.15
CA ARG A 32 -11.42 -3.54 -11.30
C ARG A 32 -11.90 -2.17 -11.76
N THR A 33 -11.37 -1.10 -11.21
CA THR A 33 -11.77 0.26 -11.61
C THR A 33 -11.30 0.61 -13.02
N SER A 34 -10.20 0.03 -13.49
CA SER A 34 -9.71 0.27 -14.85
C SER A 34 -10.58 -0.39 -15.93
N HIS A 35 -11.38 -1.39 -15.58
CA HIS A 35 -12.22 -2.11 -16.52
C HIS A 35 -13.66 -1.57 -16.62
N VAL A 36 -14.00 -0.54 -15.86
CA VAL A 36 -15.35 0.05 -15.90
C VAL A 36 -15.28 1.50 -16.31
N ALA A 37 -16.31 1.96 -16.99
CA ALA A 37 -16.50 3.35 -17.34
C ALA A 37 -17.58 3.94 -16.43
N GLY A 38 -17.45 5.22 -16.13
CA GLY A 38 -18.43 5.94 -15.34
C GLY A 38 -18.10 6.01 -13.85
N LEU A 39 -18.41 7.16 -13.28
CA LEU A 39 -18.09 7.50 -11.89
C LEU A 39 -18.83 6.60 -10.90
N ASN A 40 -20.13 6.36 -11.16
CA ASN A 40 -20.96 5.60 -10.24
C ASN A 40 -20.52 4.13 -10.13
N ALA A 41 -20.12 3.52 -11.25
CA ALA A 41 -19.60 2.16 -11.27
C ALA A 41 -18.30 2.05 -10.48
N LYS A 42 -17.40 3.02 -10.64
CA LYS A 42 -16.14 3.07 -9.90
C LYS A 42 -16.36 3.26 -8.41
N ARG A 43 -17.30 4.11 -8.02
CA ARG A 43 -17.64 4.33 -6.62
C ARG A 43 -18.24 3.07 -5.98
N ALA A 44 -19.06 2.33 -6.73
CA ALA A 44 -19.62 1.08 -6.24
C ALA A 44 -18.52 0.04 -5.96
N ILE A 45 -17.53 -0.05 -6.85
CA ILE A 45 -16.37 -0.92 -6.64
C ILE A 45 -15.60 -0.49 -5.40
N LEU A 46 -15.30 0.81 -5.29
CA LEU A 46 -14.55 1.35 -4.15
C LEU A 46 -15.22 1.01 -2.82
N ALA A 47 -16.54 1.02 -2.76
CA ALA A 47 -17.29 0.69 -1.54
C ALA A 47 -17.06 -0.75 -1.06
N GLU A 48 -16.63 -1.66 -1.92
CA GLU A 48 -16.29 -3.04 -1.54
C GLU A 48 -14.93 -3.17 -0.87
N TYR A 49 -14.15 -2.09 -0.83
CA TYR A 49 -12.77 -2.07 -0.28
C TYR A 49 -12.66 -1.22 0.96
N ASN A 50 -13.65 -1.35 1.87
CA ASN A 50 -13.67 -0.59 3.14
C ASN A 50 -12.48 -0.95 4.03
N ASP A 51 -11.94 -2.14 3.89
CA ASP A 51 -10.75 -2.58 4.58
C ASP A 51 -9.52 -1.73 4.26
N LEU A 52 -9.53 -1.04 3.12
CA LEU A 52 -8.43 -0.18 2.70
C LEU A 52 -8.62 1.29 3.12
N THR A 53 -9.68 1.62 3.84
CA THR A 53 -9.96 3.02 4.21
C THR A 53 -8.78 3.73 4.88
N PRO A 54 -8.11 3.17 5.90
CA PRO A 54 -6.96 3.84 6.51
C PRO A 54 -5.79 4.06 5.53
N LEU A 55 -5.55 3.09 4.66
CA LEU A 55 -4.49 3.20 3.66
C LEU A 55 -4.83 4.26 2.61
N LEU A 56 -6.05 4.24 2.08
CA LEU A 56 -6.51 5.22 1.08
C LEU A 56 -6.47 6.63 1.65
N GLN A 57 -6.83 6.80 2.91
CA GLN A 57 -6.75 8.09 3.59
C GLN A 57 -5.33 8.64 3.57
N LEU A 58 -4.34 7.81 3.89
CA LEU A 58 -2.93 8.22 3.86
C LEU A 58 -2.44 8.48 2.43
N VAL A 59 -2.91 7.74 1.45
CA VAL A 59 -2.55 7.96 0.05
C VAL A 59 -3.06 9.32 -0.43
N TYR A 60 -4.27 9.70 -0.09
CA TYR A 60 -4.89 10.91 -0.62
C TYR A 60 -4.73 12.15 0.26
N GLU A 61 -4.54 11.97 1.57
CA GLU A 61 -4.38 13.07 2.52
C GLU A 61 -2.97 13.21 3.07
N GLY A 62 -2.10 12.25 2.79
CA GLY A 62 -0.73 12.25 3.30
C GLY A 62 0.06 13.48 2.87
N ARG A 63 0.98 13.90 3.71
CA ARG A 63 1.80 15.10 3.50
C ARG A 63 3.28 14.80 3.27
N PHE A 64 3.61 13.54 3.12
CA PHE A 64 5.00 13.15 2.84
C PHE A 64 5.36 13.44 1.37
N HIS A 65 6.66 13.69 1.14
CA HIS A 65 7.16 14.09 -0.18
C HIS A 65 8.00 13.01 -0.86
N LEU A 66 8.15 11.85 -0.24
CA LEU A 66 8.90 10.76 -0.85
C LEU A 66 8.23 10.34 -2.16
N THR A 67 9.03 10.07 -3.18
CA THR A 67 8.56 9.56 -4.46
C THR A 67 9.16 8.18 -4.72
N SER A 68 8.45 7.36 -5.49
CA SER A 68 8.93 6.05 -5.89
C SER A 68 10.22 6.14 -6.69
N ARG A 69 10.37 7.21 -7.49
CA ARG A 69 11.57 7.45 -8.27
C ARG A 69 12.80 7.57 -7.38
N THR A 70 12.69 8.27 -6.27
CA THR A 70 13.77 8.41 -5.29
C THR A 70 14.08 7.07 -4.64
N VAL A 71 13.06 6.30 -4.27
CA VAL A 71 13.22 4.96 -3.68
C VAL A 71 13.98 4.05 -4.65
N GLN A 72 13.59 4.03 -5.91
CA GLN A 72 14.23 3.21 -6.94
C GLN A 72 15.70 3.58 -7.13
N LYS A 73 16.00 4.87 -7.11
CA LYS A 73 17.37 5.35 -7.27
C LYS A 73 18.31 4.78 -6.22
N PHE A 74 17.83 4.60 -5.00
CA PHE A 74 18.64 4.10 -3.90
C PHE A 74 18.50 2.59 -3.68
N ARG A 75 17.65 1.90 -4.43
CA ARG A 75 17.40 0.48 -4.25
C ARG A 75 18.61 -0.37 -4.57
N ASP A 76 19.29 -0.07 -5.67
CA ASP A 76 20.46 -0.83 -6.09
C ASP A 76 21.62 -0.71 -5.10
N ALA A 77 21.69 0.40 -4.39
CA ALA A 77 22.69 0.65 -3.37
C ALA A 77 22.31 0.07 -1.99
N TYR A 78 21.06 -0.41 -1.85
CA TYR A 78 20.60 -0.96 -0.58
C TYR A 78 21.16 -2.35 -0.34
N GLN A 79 21.81 -2.55 0.81
CA GLN A 79 22.49 -3.78 1.15
C GLN A 79 21.90 -4.47 2.39
N GLY A 80 20.63 -4.29 2.62
CA GLY A 80 19.95 -4.97 3.72
C GLY A 80 20.23 -4.43 5.10
N CYS A 81 20.90 -3.29 5.20
CA CYS A 81 21.23 -2.70 6.50
C CYS A 81 20.50 -1.38 6.70
N GLY A 82 20.18 -1.06 7.95
CA GLY A 82 19.85 0.28 8.34
C GLY A 82 18.43 0.57 8.80
N ALA A 83 17.47 -0.32 8.67
CA ALA A 83 16.18 -0.10 9.29
C ALA A 83 16.06 -0.95 10.55
N GLY A 84 16.06 -0.31 11.71
CA GLY A 84 15.89 -1.00 12.99
C GLY A 84 14.50 -1.56 13.18
N TYR A 85 13.49 -0.85 12.69
CA TYR A 85 12.08 -1.26 12.75
C TYR A 85 11.52 -1.35 11.34
N ILE A 86 10.85 -2.47 11.05
CA ILE A 86 10.19 -2.66 9.76
C ILE A 86 8.68 -2.74 10.00
N PRO A 87 7.89 -1.84 9.38
CA PRO A 87 6.44 -1.89 9.52
C PRO A 87 5.85 -3.22 9.06
N SER A 88 4.77 -3.65 9.70
CA SER A 88 4.14 -4.92 9.37
C SER A 88 3.19 -4.83 8.18
N ASN A 89 2.75 -3.63 7.82
CA ASN A 89 1.84 -3.42 6.69
C ASN A 89 2.08 -2.06 6.04
N VAL A 90 1.43 -1.84 4.89
CA VAL A 90 1.61 -0.61 4.10
C VAL A 90 1.07 0.61 4.84
N THR A 91 -0.03 0.45 5.58
CA THR A 91 -0.61 1.56 6.34
C THR A 91 0.39 2.11 7.36
N GLU A 92 1.06 1.22 8.11
CA GLU A 92 2.10 1.65 9.06
C GLU A 92 3.28 2.31 8.36
N LEU A 93 3.70 1.77 7.22
CA LEU A 93 4.77 2.36 6.42
C LEU A 93 4.43 3.80 6.04
N LEU A 94 3.24 4.01 5.49
CA LEU A 94 2.80 5.35 5.08
C LEU A 94 2.63 6.29 6.27
N ARG A 95 2.21 5.77 7.43
CA ARG A 95 2.13 6.58 8.66
C ARG A 95 3.49 7.09 9.08
N LEU A 96 4.51 6.25 9.03
CA LEU A 96 5.88 6.66 9.37
C LEU A 96 6.38 7.74 8.42
N LEU A 97 6.12 7.59 7.12
CA LEU A 97 6.46 8.61 6.13
C LEU A 97 5.71 9.92 6.41
N ASN A 98 4.43 9.81 6.76
CA ASN A 98 3.60 10.97 7.06
C ASN A 98 4.01 11.66 8.37
N ASN A 99 4.61 10.92 9.30
CA ASN A 99 5.04 11.42 10.61
C ASN A 99 6.46 11.99 10.61
N GLY A 100 7.09 12.10 9.44
CA GLY A 100 8.35 12.84 9.34
C GLY A 100 9.58 12.06 8.93
N VAL A 101 9.48 10.74 8.75
CA VAL A 101 10.59 9.97 8.19
C VAL A 101 10.76 10.41 6.73
N ARG A 102 11.95 10.92 6.40
CA ARG A 102 12.18 11.49 5.06
C ARG A 102 13.63 11.29 4.62
N GLY A 103 13.91 11.67 3.38
CA GLY A 103 15.24 11.60 2.80
C GLY A 103 15.75 10.17 2.69
N ARG A 104 17.02 9.99 2.99
CA ARG A 104 17.68 8.69 2.90
C ARG A 104 17.05 7.65 3.82
N GLN A 105 16.65 8.05 5.02
CA GLN A 105 15.98 7.15 5.97
C GLN A 105 14.66 6.60 5.40
N ALA A 106 13.89 7.44 4.73
CA ALA A 106 12.66 7.03 4.09
C ALA A 106 12.92 6.00 2.98
N CYS A 107 13.93 6.23 2.16
CA CYS A 107 14.32 5.29 1.11
C CYS A 107 14.78 3.95 1.68
N GLN A 108 15.57 3.97 2.74
CA GLN A 108 16.02 2.76 3.43
C GLN A 108 14.83 2.00 4.03
N LEU A 109 13.90 2.71 4.64
CA LEU A 109 12.71 2.12 5.25
C LEU A 109 11.86 1.39 4.20
N VAL A 110 11.60 2.03 3.07
CA VAL A 110 10.80 1.43 1.99
C VAL A 110 11.51 0.21 1.39
N ASN A 111 12.80 0.32 1.12
CA ASN A 111 13.55 -0.79 0.55
C ASN A 111 13.68 -1.97 1.52
N ALA A 112 13.86 -1.69 2.81
CA ALA A 112 13.84 -2.72 3.85
C ALA A 112 12.48 -3.40 3.93
N PHE A 113 11.39 -2.64 3.83
CA PHE A 113 10.03 -3.15 3.80
C PHE A 113 9.82 -4.11 2.62
N ILE A 114 10.25 -3.70 1.43
CA ILE A 114 10.13 -4.53 0.21
C ILE A 114 10.88 -5.85 0.39
N GLU A 115 12.10 -5.79 0.88
CA GLU A 115 12.94 -6.98 1.06
C GLU A 115 12.40 -7.89 2.16
N HIS A 116 12.04 -7.32 3.31
CA HIS A 116 11.56 -8.10 4.45
C HIS A 116 10.26 -8.86 4.13
N HIS A 117 9.34 -8.23 3.43
CA HIS A 117 8.06 -8.82 3.09
C HIS A 117 8.05 -9.57 1.76
N ASN A 118 9.19 -9.68 1.10
CA ASN A 118 9.33 -10.36 -0.21
C ASN A 118 8.31 -9.86 -1.22
N ILE A 119 8.17 -8.54 -1.33
CA ILE A 119 7.22 -7.93 -2.26
C ILE A 119 7.68 -8.21 -3.69
N ASP A 120 6.82 -8.85 -4.51
CA ASP A 120 7.14 -9.15 -5.91
C ASP A 120 7.02 -7.90 -6.79
N ASP A 121 7.53 -8.00 -8.02
CA ASP A 121 7.61 -6.85 -8.93
C ASP A 121 6.24 -6.22 -9.23
N GLY A 122 5.19 -7.00 -9.37
CA GLY A 122 3.83 -6.48 -9.59
C GLY A 122 3.31 -5.74 -8.39
N MET A 123 3.59 -6.25 -7.20
CA MET A 123 3.19 -5.61 -5.94
C MET A 123 4.04 -4.39 -5.61
N ILE A 124 5.33 -4.39 -6.03
CA ILE A 124 6.20 -3.22 -5.88
C ILE A 124 5.62 -2.04 -6.66
N ASP A 125 5.14 -2.26 -7.89
CA ASP A 125 4.51 -1.19 -8.66
C ASP A 125 3.30 -0.61 -7.91
N THR A 126 2.48 -1.47 -7.31
CA THR A 126 1.34 -1.04 -6.50
C THR A 126 1.78 -0.24 -5.28
N LEU A 127 2.82 -0.70 -4.58
CA LEU A 127 3.39 0.03 -3.44
C LEU A 127 3.89 1.41 -3.87
N TYR A 128 4.56 1.49 -5.01
CA TYR A 128 5.06 2.76 -5.53
C TYR A 128 3.92 3.73 -5.86
N ARG A 129 2.80 3.24 -6.36
CA ARG A 129 1.61 4.09 -6.58
C ARG A 129 1.07 4.65 -5.27
N CYS A 130 1.10 3.86 -4.20
CA CYS A 130 0.72 4.33 -2.87
C CYS A 130 1.67 5.42 -2.37
N ILE A 131 2.98 5.24 -2.56
CA ILE A 131 3.99 6.20 -2.15
C ILE A 131 3.86 7.50 -2.96
N ASP A 132 3.64 7.40 -4.26
CA ASP A 132 3.44 8.55 -5.14
C ASP A 132 2.09 9.22 -4.92
N ARG A 133 1.24 8.62 -4.10
CA ARG A 133 -0.10 9.10 -3.77
C ARG A 133 -0.98 9.24 -5.02
N HIS A 134 -0.86 8.28 -5.93
CA HIS A 134 -1.60 8.30 -7.19
C HIS A 134 -1.90 6.90 -7.68
N LEU A 135 -3.09 6.41 -7.36
CA LEU A 135 -3.49 5.05 -7.71
C LEU A 135 -3.98 4.91 -9.15
N ARG A 136 -4.28 6.03 -9.82
CA ARG A 136 -4.79 6.05 -11.20
C ARG A 136 -6.07 5.26 -11.39
N VAL A 137 -6.99 5.42 -10.44
CA VAL A 137 -8.27 4.70 -10.47
C VAL A 137 -9.34 5.46 -11.27
N GLY A 138 -9.02 6.62 -11.83
CA GLY A 138 -9.98 7.42 -12.59
C GLY A 138 -11.03 8.11 -11.75
N LEU A 139 -10.81 8.20 -10.44
CA LEU A 139 -11.63 8.96 -9.51
C LEU A 139 -10.85 10.18 -9.06
N SER A 140 -11.55 11.31 -8.86
CA SER A 140 -10.91 12.50 -8.33
C SER A 140 -10.51 12.25 -6.87
N LYS A 141 -9.46 12.94 -6.43
CA LYS A 141 -9.03 12.94 -5.04
C LYS A 141 -10.20 13.28 -4.11
N HIS A 142 -11.02 14.24 -4.52
CA HIS A 142 -12.19 14.69 -3.77
C HIS A 142 -13.24 13.60 -3.61
N SER A 143 -13.51 12.83 -4.67
CA SER A 143 -14.47 11.72 -4.61
C SER A 143 -14.03 10.63 -3.64
N ILE A 144 -12.75 10.27 -3.67
CA ILE A 144 -12.19 9.27 -2.75
C ILE A 144 -12.21 9.80 -1.32
N TYR A 145 -11.84 11.05 -1.12
CA TYR A 145 -11.91 11.70 0.19
C TYR A 145 -13.31 11.63 0.79
N HIS A 146 -14.32 11.97 0.03
CA HIS A 146 -15.72 11.91 0.49
C HIS A 146 -16.14 10.51 0.89
N MET A 147 -15.77 9.50 0.13
CA MET A 147 -16.10 8.12 0.47
C MET A 147 -15.42 7.65 1.75
N VAL A 148 -14.15 7.97 1.92
CA VAL A 148 -13.39 7.65 3.13
C VAL A 148 -14.01 8.32 4.34
N GLN A 149 -14.35 9.61 4.25
CA GLN A 149 -14.98 10.36 5.32
C GLN A 149 -16.37 9.80 5.68
N ARG A 150 -17.14 9.43 4.67
CA ARG A 150 -18.47 8.86 4.87
C ARG A 150 -18.40 7.53 5.62
N GLU A 151 -17.46 6.66 5.25
CA GLU A 151 -17.25 5.39 5.94
C GLU A 151 -16.83 5.60 7.39
N THR A 152 -15.89 6.50 7.63
CA THR A 152 -15.42 6.83 8.98
C THR A 152 -16.58 7.36 9.85
N THR A 153 -17.40 8.24 9.30
CA THR A 153 -18.56 8.81 10.00
C THR A 153 -19.58 7.73 10.30
N MET A 154 -19.87 6.84 9.35
CA MET A 154 -20.82 5.75 9.53
C MET A 154 -20.36 4.79 10.61
N THR A 155 -19.08 4.40 10.59
CA THR A 155 -18.50 3.53 11.60
C THR A 155 -18.59 4.15 12.99
N ALA A 156 -18.24 5.42 13.13
CA ALA A 156 -18.35 6.16 14.39
C ALA A 156 -19.79 6.23 14.89
N PHE A 157 -20.75 6.43 13.97
CA PHE A 157 -22.17 6.45 14.30
C PHE A 157 -22.63 5.09 14.84
N LEU A 158 -22.26 4.00 14.17
CA LEU A 158 -22.65 2.64 14.58
C LEU A 158 -22.03 2.27 15.93
N GLU A 159 -20.83 2.71 16.23
CA GLU A 159 -20.17 2.45 17.51
C GLU A 159 -20.86 3.16 18.68
N ARG A 160 -21.59 4.24 18.42
CA ARG A 160 -22.33 4.99 19.44
C ARG A 160 -23.70 4.38 19.76
N LEU A 161 -24.18 3.48 18.95
CA LEU A 161 -25.43 2.78 19.19
C LEU A 161 -25.23 1.59 20.12
#